data_e351079afe89ff912e974a29b9cb5bef
#
_entry.id   e351079afe89ff912e974a29b9cb5bef
#
_cell.length_a   1.000
_cell.length_b   1.000
_cell.length_c   1.000
_cell.angle_alpha   90.00
_cell.angle_beta   90.00
_cell.angle_gamma   90.00
#
_symmetry.space_group_name_H-M   'P 1'
#
loop_
_entity.id
_entity.type
_entity.pdbx_description
1 polymer ?
#
loop_
_entity_poly.entity_id
_entity_poly.type
_entity_poly.pdbx_seq_one_letter_code
_entity_poly.pdbx_strand_id
1 'polypeptide(L)'
;DIRDESDRDGMRIVIELKRDAYPQVVLNNLFKLTPLQNNFSANILALVKGEPTTLSLRKMLDVFLDFRVETIRRRTGFLLKKAEDRDHIVKGLLLALGSMDEIINLIRSAKDTISAREQLQTDHELSSTQAEAILQMQLRRLTALEADKIKAEHDELTQKINSYQQILNSKERILQIILEEINKIDERFSSPRKTEILDLGGGLDDIDLIANDRSVVLLTEAGYLKRMPVNEFESTSRGSRGKAGTKTQGDDEVKLFISCNDHDTLLLFSDRGVAYALPAYRVPMSSRTAKGTPSVQLLSLIHI
;
A
#
# COMPACT_ATOMS: atom_id res chain seq x y z
N ASP A 1 -10.48 -22.47 -28.50
CA ASP A 1 -11.34 -21.37 -28.92
C ASP A 1 -11.11 -20.16 -28.02
N ILE A 2 -11.24 -18.96 -28.58
CA ILE A 2 -11.10 -17.71 -27.82
C ILE A 2 -12.32 -16.86 -28.12
N ARG A 3 -13.03 -16.43 -27.07
CA ARG A 3 -14.21 -15.57 -27.17
C ARG A 3 -14.11 -14.39 -26.22
N ASP A 4 -14.60 -13.26 -26.70
CA ASP A 4 -14.81 -12.08 -25.86
C ASP A 4 -16.28 -12.08 -25.42
N GLU A 5 -16.50 -12.25 -24.13
CA GLU A 5 -17.81 -12.23 -23.47
C GLU A 5 -17.92 -10.99 -22.55
N SER A 6 -17.22 -9.92 -22.91
CA SER A 6 -17.27 -8.67 -22.15
C SER A 6 -18.66 -8.05 -22.23
N ASP A 7 -19.14 -7.55 -21.08
CA ASP A 7 -20.44 -6.90 -20.94
C ASP A 7 -20.35 -5.64 -20.04
N ARG A 8 -21.50 -5.16 -19.57
CA ARG A 8 -21.58 -3.97 -18.68
C ARG A 8 -20.98 -4.23 -17.29
N ASP A 9 -20.86 -5.48 -16.88
CA ASP A 9 -20.33 -5.88 -15.57
C ASP A 9 -18.82 -6.00 -15.58
N GLY A 10 -18.19 -6.07 -16.79
CA GLY A 10 -16.74 -6.07 -16.93
C GLY A 10 -16.21 -6.78 -18.17
N MET A 11 -14.88 -6.78 -18.30
CA MET A 11 -14.19 -7.52 -19.37
C MET A 11 -14.07 -9.01 -19.01
N ARG A 12 -14.46 -9.88 -19.95
CA ARG A 12 -14.40 -11.33 -19.80
C ARG A 12 -13.90 -11.98 -21.10
N ILE A 13 -12.69 -12.53 -21.03
CA ILE A 13 -12.11 -13.33 -22.12
C ILE A 13 -12.21 -14.79 -21.73
N VAL A 14 -12.87 -15.61 -22.56
CA VAL A 14 -13.02 -17.05 -22.35
C VAL A 14 -12.12 -17.79 -23.33
N ILE A 15 -11.24 -18.63 -22.80
CA ILE A 15 -10.29 -19.44 -23.55
C ILE A 15 -10.61 -20.92 -23.29
N GLU A 16 -11.15 -21.61 -24.31
CA GLU A 16 -11.43 -23.04 -24.26
C GLU A 16 -10.22 -23.83 -24.77
N LEU A 17 -9.72 -24.73 -23.93
CA LEU A 17 -8.55 -25.53 -24.24
C LEU A 17 -8.93 -26.85 -24.90
N LYS A 18 -7.99 -27.43 -25.64
CA LYS A 18 -8.11 -28.82 -26.13
C LYS A 18 -8.03 -29.78 -24.95
N ARG A 19 -8.57 -31.01 -25.13
CA ARG A 19 -8.61 -32.01 -24.04
C ARG A 19 -7.25 -32.39 -23.46
N ASP A 20 -6.21 -32.35 -24.28
CA ASP A 20 -4.85 -32.75 -23.90
C ASP A 20 -3.98 -31.55 -23.41
N ALA A 21 -4.57 -30.36 -23.28
CA ALA A 21 -3.83 -29.20 -22.84
C ALA A 21 -3.88 -29.04 -21.32
N TYR A 22 -2.77 -28.65 -20.73
CA TYR A 22 -2.64 -28.36 -19.30
C TYR A 22 -3.02 -26.90 -19.02
N PRO A 23 -4.16 -26.63 -18.33
CA PRO A 23 -4.65 -25.27 -18.15
C PRO A 23 -3.63 -24.34 -17.48
N GLN A 24 -2.92 -24.83 -16.46
CA GLN A 24 -1.94 -24.02 -15.74
C GLN A 24 -0.76 -23.62 -16.62
N VAL A 25 -0.25 -24.53 -17.43
CA VAL A 25 0.86 -24.23 -18.37
C VAL A 25 0.43 -23.20 -19.40
N VAL A 26 -0.80 -23.31 -19.94
CA VAL A 26 -1.33 -22.32 -20.88
C VAL A 26 -1.50 -20.96 -20.22
N LEU A 27 -2.02 -20.90 -18.98
CA LEU A 27 -2.17 -19.67 -18.23
C LEU A 27 -0.82 -19.00 -17.96
N ASN A 28 0.17 -19.78 -17.51
CA ASN A 28 1.51 -19.27 -17.24
C ASN A 28 2.18 -18.74 -18.54
N ASN A 29 1.99 -19.43 -19.66
CA ASN A 29 2.46 -18.93 -20.95
C ASN A 29 1.76 -17.64 -21.38
N LEU A 30 0.46 -17.50 -21.12
CA LEU A 30 -0.28 -16.26 -21.37
C LEU A 30 0.26 -15.13 -20.50
N PHE A 31 0.57 -15.36 -19.24
CA PHE A 31 1.18 -14.35 -18.35
C PHE A 31 2.58 -13.93 -18.83
N LYS A 32 3.38 -14.88 -19.33
CA LYS A 32 4.75 -14.59 -19.82
C LYS A 32 4.76 -13.90 -21.18
N LEU A 33 3.88 -14.31 -22.10
CA LEU A 33 3.95 -13.92 -23.51
C LEU A 33 2.97 -12.81 -23.89
N THR A 34 2.05 -12.44 -22.98
CA THR A 34 1.03 -11.41 -23.24
C THR A 34 0.95 -10.39 -22.10
N PRO A 35 0.32 -9.22 -22.30
CA PRO A 35 0.09 -8.24 -21.26
C PRO A 35 -0.98 -8.61 -20.20
N LEU A 36 -1.38 -9.89 -20.08
CA LEU A 36 -2.35 -10.34 -19.08
C LEU A 36 -1.86 -10.17 -17.65
N GLN A 37 -0.54 -10.21 -17.45
CA GLN A 37 0.11 -9.88 -16.20
C GLN A 37 1.19 -8.81 -16.43
N ASN A 38 1.04 -7.67 -15.79
CA ASN A 38 1.99 -6.59 -15.88
C ASN A 38 2.43 -6.12 -14.49
N ASN A 39 3.68 -5.72 -14.40
CA ASN A 39 4.21 -5.06 -13.21
C ASN A 39 3.84 -3.58 -13.25
N PHE A 40 3.28 -3.09 -12.15
CA PHE A 40 3.05 -1.66 -11.95
C PHE A 40 4.08 -1.11 -10.96
N SER A 41 4.99 -0.28 -11.45
CA SER A 41 5.99 0.39 -10.62
C SER A 41 5.47 1.76 -10.20
N ALA A 42 5.11 1.90 -8.92
CA ALA A 42 4.64 3.16 -8.38
C ALA A 42 5.80 4.15 -8.22
N ASN A 43 5.73 5.29 -8.93
CA ASN A 43 6.63 6.42 -8.72
C ASN A 43 5.84 7.55 -8.03
N ILE A 44 6.00 7.65 -6.70
CA ILE A 44 5.25 8.59 -5.87
C ILE A 44 6.07 9.89 -5.75
N LEU A 45 5.76 10.85 -6.60
CA LEU A 45 6.33 12.20 -6.54
C LEU A 45 5.37 13.13 -5.79
N ALA A 46 5.85 13.79 -4.74
CA ALA A 46 5.08 14.75 -3.96
C ALA A 46 5.90 15.99 -3.60
N LEU A 47 5.21 17.08 -3.30
CA LEU A 47 5.84 18.30 -2.77
C LEU A 47 5.97 18.17 -1.25
N VAL A 48 7.20 18.13 -0.75
CA VAL A 48 7.53 18.13 0.66
C VAL A 48 8.17 19.46 1.03
N LYS A 49 7.49 20.27 1.82
CA LYS A 49 7.94 21.63 2.18
C LYS A 49 8.24 22.54 0.96
N GLY A 50 7.53 22.32 -0.13
CA GLY A 50 7.70 23.09 -1.38
C GLY A 50 8.70 22.49 -2.37
N GLU A 51 9.40 21.41 -2.02
CA GLU A 51 10.37 20.73 -2.88
C GLU A 51 9.80 19.43 -3.46
N PRO A 52 9.94 19.17 -4.77
CA PRO A 52 9.52 17.92 -5.36
C PRO A 52 10.44 16.77 -4.90
N THR A 53 9.86 15.75 -4.27
CA THR A 53 10.61 14.62 -3.72
C THR A 53 9.92 13.31 -4.08
N THR A 54 10.70 12.32 -4.56
CA THR A 54 10.21 10.95 -4.75
C THR A 54 10.19 10.23 -3.42
N LEU A 55 9.03 9.70 -3.05
CA LEU A 55 8.80 9.09 -1.74
C LEU A 55 8.53 7.59 -1.86
N SER A 56 9.02 6.81 -0.90
CA SER A 56 8.50 5.48 -0.63
C SER A 56 7.12 5.58 0.06
N LEU A 57 6.33 4.51 0.01
CA LEU A 57 5.01 4.48 0.66
C LEU A 57 5.10 4.85 2.14
N ARG A 58 6.05 4.29 2.87
CA ARG A 58 6.27 4.61 4.30
C ARG A 58 6.59 6.09 4.48
N LYS A 59 7.51 6.63 3.68
CA LYS A 59 7.90 8.04 3.79
C LYS A 59 6.75 8.98 3.48
N MET A 60 5.88 8.61 2.54
CA MET A 60 4.67 9.38 2.23
C MET A 60 3.72 9.44 3.44
N LEU A 61 3.54 8.32 4.16
CA LEU A 61 2.74 8.29 5.38
C LEU A 61 3.35 9.13 6.50
N ASP A 62 4.68 9.06 6.68
CA ASP A 62 5.38 9.89 7.67
C ASP A 62 5.19 11.39 7.38
N VAL A 63 5.38 11.81 6.12
CA VAL A 63 5.17 13.22 5.69
C VAL A 63 3.72 13.65 5.92
N PHE A 64 2.75 12.78 5.61
CA PHE A 64 1.34 13.07 5.87
C PHE A 64 1.05 13.26 7.36
N LEU A 65 1.58 12.39 8.23
CA LEU A 65 1.40 12.49 9.66
C LEU A 65 2.03 13.78 10.22
N ASP A 66 3.24 14.12 9.80
CA ASP A 66 3.91 15.36 10.19
C ASP A 66 3.07 16.58 9.80
N PHE A 67 2.56 16.60 8.58
CA PHE A 67 1.68 17.66 8.11
C PHE A 67 0.39 17.76 8.93
N ARG A 68 -0.22 16.62 9.28
CA ARG A 68 -1.43 16.60 10.12
C ARG A 68 -1.16 17.14 11.53
N VAL A 69 -0.05 16.73 12.14
CA VAL A 69 0.38 17.21 13.45
C VAL A 69 0.56 18.73 13.43
N GLU A 70 1.26 19.26 12.42
CA GLU A 70 1.46 20.71 12.27
C GLU A 70 0.11 21.43 12.06
N THR A 71 -0.76 20.89 11.22
CA THR A 71 -2.07 21.47 10.95
C THR A 71 -2.92 21.55 12.21
N ILE A 72 -2.96 20.51 13.04
CA ILE A 72 -3.70 20.50 14.31
C ILE A 72 -3.09 21.51 15.28
N ARG A 73 -1.77 21.56 15.40
CA ARG A 73 -1.10 22.54 16.25
C ARG A 73 -1.46 23.98 15.85
N ARG A 74 -1.38 24.30 14.57
CA ARG A 74 -1.70 25.65 14.06
C ARG A 74 -3.18 25.97 14.28
N ARG A 75 -4.09 25.05 13.97
CA ARG A 75 -5.53 25.20 14.20
C ARG A 75 -5.83 25.41 15.67
N THR A 76 -5.28 24.58 16.55
CA THR A 76 -5.50 24.66 17.99
C THR A 76 -4.87 25.93 18.57
N GLY A 77 -3.68 26.33 18.15
CA GLY A 77 -3.06 27.59 18.56
C GLY A 77 -3.90 28.82 18.17
N PHE A 78 -4.46 28.83 16.97
CA PHE A 78 -5.37 29.89 16.55
C PHE A 78 -6.65 29.94 17.39
N LEU A 79 -7.25 28.76 17.68
CA LEU A 79 -8.45 28.68 18.52
C LEU A 79 -8.18 29.05 19.96
N LEU A 80 -7.02 28.67 20.50
CA LEU A 80 -6.56 29.07 21.83
C LEU A 80 -6.48 30.58 21.92
N LYS A 81 -5.74 31.22 21.00
CA LYS A 81 -5.59 32.67 21.00
C LYS A 81 -6.94 33.39 20.91
N LYS A 82 -7.84 32.92 20.01
CA LYS A 82 -9.17 33.49 19.87
C LYS A 82 -10.01 33.34 21.16
N ALA A 83 -9.87 32.21 21.87
CA ALA A 83 -10.54 31.98 23.15
C ALA A 83 -9.99 32.85 24.26
N GLU A 84 -8.66 32.97 24.33
CA GLU A 84 -7.96 33.85 25.31
C GLU A 84 -8.31 35.36 25.10
N ASP A 85 -8.30 35.81 23.85
CA ASP A 85 -8.68 37.19 23.49
C ASP A 85 -10.13 37.48 23.91
N ARG A 86 -11.04 36.52 23.72
CA ARG A 86 -12.44 36.66 24.10
C ARG A 86 -12.62 36.59 25.62
N ASP A 87 -11.95 35.67 26.29
CA ASP A 87 -11.97 35.50 27.73
C ASP A 87 -11.41 36.74 28.45
N HIS A 88 -10.36 37.36 27.90
CA HIS A 88 -9.84 38.63 28.38
C HIS A 88 -10.90 39.71 28.39
N ILE A 89 -11.70 39.86 27.35
CA ILE A 89 -12.79 40.82 27.31
C ILE A 89 -13.89 40.46 28.34
N VAL A 90 -14.28 39.19 28.40
CA VAL A 90 -15.31 38.70 29.33
C VAL A 90 -14.92 38.93 30.79
N LYS A 91 -13.64 38.71 31.13
CA LYS A 91 -13.10 39.05 32.46
C LYS A 91 -13.26 40.51 32.78
N GLY A 92 -12.96 41.41 31.87
CA GLY A 92 -13.19 42.85 32.04
C GLY A 92 -14.67 43.17 32.26
N LEU A 93 -15.58 42.54 31.54
CA LEU A 93 -17.01 42.71 31.74
C LEU A 93 -17.49 42.19 33.10
N LEU A 94 -16.94 41.07 33.61
CA LEU A 94 -17.25 40.55 34.96
C LEU A 94 -16.76 41.48 36.05
N LEU A 95 -15.54 42.05 35.91
CA LEU A 95 -15.05 43.05 36.85
C LEU A 95 -15.97 44.29 36.85
N ALA A 96 -16.40 44.76 35.68
CA ALA A 96 -17.31 45.86 35.56
C ALA A 96 -18.68 45.60 36.22
N LEU A 97 -19.20 44.37 36.10
CA LEU A 97 -20.43 43.97 36.75
C LEU A 97 -20.31 43.92 38.29
N GLY A 98 -19.13 43.61 38.81
CA GLY A 98 -18.85 43.62 40.27
C GLY A 98 -18.77 45.02 40.87
N SER A 99 -18.42 46.07 40.09
CA SER A 99 -18.27 47.47 40.53
C SER A 99 -19.13 48.43 39.70
N MET A 100 -20.37 48.02 39.41
CA MET A 100 -21.24 48.66 38.42
C MET A 100 -21.51 50.14 38.74
N ASP A 101 -21.83 50.46 40.02
CA ASP A 101 -22.18 51.84 40.41
C ASP A 101 -20.95 52.78 40.27
N GLU A 102 -19.78 52.31 40.58
CA GLU A 102 -18.53 53.06 40.44
C GLU A 102 -18.24 53.35 38.99
N ILE A 103 -18.35 52.34 38.10
CA ILE A 103 -18.09 52.46 36.67
C ILE A 103 -19.10 53.38 36.02
N ILE A 104 -20.39 53.30 36.35
CA ILE A 104 -21.41 54.20 35.82
C ILE A 104 -21.14 55.67 36.22
N ASN A 105 -20.75 55.89 37.50
CA ASN A 105 -20.44 57.23 38.00
C ASN A 105 -19.18 57.77 37.30
N LEU A 106 -18.13 56.97 37.11
CA LEU A 106 -16.93 57.33 36.38
C LEU A 106 -17.26 57.74 34.91
N ILE A 107 -18.02 56.93 34.21
CA ILE A 107 -18.40 57.20 32.80
C ILE A 107 -19.22 58.49 32.71
N ARG A 108 -20.12 58.75 33.65
CA ARG A 108 -20.95 59.96 33.70
C ARG A 108 -20.17 61.22 34.05
N SER A 109 -19.10 61.11 34.84
CA SER A 109 -18.25 62.25 35.26
C SER A 109 -17.18 62.57 34.22
N ALA A 110 -16.85 61.66 33.33
CA ALA A 110 -15.83 61.86 32.30
C ALA A 110 -16.27 62.90 31.26
N LYS A 111 -15.33 63.70 30.80
CA LYS A 111 -15.60 64.75 29.79
C LYS A 111 -15.88 64.22 28.40
N ASP A 112 -15.22 63.11 28.07
CA ASP A 112 -15.34 62.46 26.76
C ASP A 112 -15.00 60.95 26.89
N THR A 113 -15.22 60.21 25.84
CA THR A 113 -14.98 58.75 25.78
C THR A 113 -13.52 58.37 25.96
N ILE A 114 -12.57 59.26 25.56
CA ILE A 114 -11.14 59.04 25.72
C ILE A 114 -10.76 59.10 27.19
N SER A 115 -11.18 60.16 27.86
CA SER A 115 -10.97 60.33 29.30
C SER A 115 -11.62 59.22 30.13
N ALA A 116 -12.84 58.79 29.76
CA ALA A 116 -13.49 57.66 30.43
C ALA A 116 -12.67 56.36 30.28
N ARG A 117 -12.10 56.10 29.10
CA ARG A 117 -11.23 54.96 28.86
C ARG A 117 -9.97 54.99 29.71
N GLU A 118 -9.28 56.13 29.74
CA GLU A 118 -8.07 56.32 30.53
C GLU A 118 -8.34 56.14 32.03
N GLN A 119 -9.44 56.65 32.54
CA GLN A 119 -9.85 56.46 33.94
C GLN A 119 -10.16 54.99 34.26
N LEU A 120 -10.91 54.30 33.35
CA LEU A 120 -11.18 52.87 33.54
C LEU A 120 -9.90 52.03 33.57
N GLN A 121 -8.90 52.41 32.75
CA GLN A 121 -7.60 51.73 32.77
C GLN A 121 -6.80 52.00 34.07
N THR A 122 -6.83 53.25 34.58
CA THR A 122 -6.05 53.64 35.73
C THR A 122 -6.68 53.15 37.06
N ASP A 123 -8.01 53.33 37.21
CA ASP A 123 -8.70 53.09 38.47
C ASP A 123 -9.09 51.62 38.68
N HIS A 124 -9.31 50.89 37.59
CA HIS A 124 -9.75 49.47 37.61
C HIS A 124 -8.73 48.53 36.98
N GLU A 125 -7.52 48.96 36.64
CA GLU A 125 -6.44 48.15 36.04
C GLU A 125 -6.89 47.40 34.77
N LEU A 126 -7.83 47.97 34.00
CA LEU A 126 -8.37 47.36 32.82
C LEU A 126 -7.48 47.60 31.60
N SER A 127 -7.40 46.63 30.69
CA SER A 127 -6.75 46.87 29.41
C SER A 127 -7.57 47.80 28.50
N SER A 128 -6.94 48.40 27.52
CA SER A 128 -7.63 49.27 26.54
C SER A 128 -8.80 48.55 25.85
N THR A 129 -8.61 47.25 25.50
CA THR A 129 -9.65 46.42 24.89
C THR A 129 -10.81 46.12 25.84
N GLN A 130 -10.55 45.90 27.11
CA GLN A 130 -11.57 45.72 28.13
C GLN A 130 -12.36 47.00 28.38
N ALA A 131 -11.67 48.13 28.56
CA ALA A 131 -12.31 49.44 28.72
C ALA A 131 -13.20 49.82 27.53
N GLU A 132 -12.75 49.57 26.32
CA GLU A 132 -13.54 49.77 25.11
C GLU A 132 -14.80 48.89 25.09
N ALA A 133 -14.68 47.62 25.45
CA ALA A 133 -15.80 46.69 25.52
C ALA A 133 -16.86 47.12 26.58
N ILE A 134 -16.39 47.69 27.72
CA ILE A 134 -17.27 48.20 28.75
C ILE A 134 -18.00 49.46 28.25
N LEU A 135 -17.29 50.40 27.62
CA LEU A 135 -17.92 51.62 27.05
C LEU A 135 -18.95 51.32 25.94
N GLN A 136 -18.75 50.23 25.20
CA GLN A 136 -19.70 49.79 24.17
C GLN A 136 -20.86 48.93 24.72
N MET A 137 -20.86 48.61 25.99
CA MET A 137 -21.86 47.75 26.61
C MET A 137 -23.23 48.44 26.68
N GLN A 138 -24.25 47.76 26.21
CA GLN A 138 -25.62 48.27 26.30
C GLN A 138 -26.18 48.12 27.69
N LEU A 139 -26.92 49.13 28.16
CA LEU A 139 -27.56 49.16 29.50
C LEU A 139 -28.40 47.92 29.81
N ARG A 140 -29.03 47.30 28.83
CA ARG A 140 -29.84 46.06 29.03
C ARG A 140 -28.97 44.88 29.49
N ARG A 141 -27.67 44.89 29.26
CA ARG A 141 -26.73 43.82 29.68
C ARG A 141 -26.36 43.91 31.14
N LEU A 142 -26.82 44.92 31.82
CA LEU A 142 -26.60 45.15 33.26
C LEU A 142 -27.59 44.39 34.14
N THR A 143 -28.46 43.59 33.57
CA THR A 143 -29.46 42.78 34.34
C THR A 143 -28.77 41.53 34.93
N ALA A 144 -29.26 41.08 36.10
CA ALA A 144 -28.74 39.87 36.75
C ALA A 144 -28.69 38.63 35.81
N LEU A 145 -29.74 38.48 34.96
CA LEU A 145 -29.81 37.38 33.99
C LEU A 145 -28.65 37.44 32.96
N GLU A 146 -28.26 38.59 32.49
CA GLU A 146 -27.16 38.77 31.56
C GLU A 146 -25.78 38.61 32.24
N ALA A 147 -25.67 38.97 33.51
CA ALA A 147 -24.46 38.71 34.33
C ALA A 147 -24.22 37.21 34.46
N ASP A 148 -25.25 36.40 34.67
CA ASP A 148 -25.14 34.94 34.76
C ASP A 148 -24.70 34.34 33.38
N LYS A 149 -25.16 34.91 32.26
CA LYS A 149 -24.71 34.48 30.91
C LYS A 149 -23.22 34.82 30.67
N ILE A 150 -22.76 35.98 31.10
CA ILE A 150 -21.36 36.36 30.94
C ILE A 150 -20.46 35.48 31.79
N LYS A 151 -20.91 35.09 33.01
CA LYS A 151 -20.22 34.13 33.86
C LYS A 151 -20.16 32.75 33.24
N ALA A 152 -21.26 32.25 32.71
CA ALA A 152 -21.32 30.97 32.01
C ALA A 152 -20.41 30.97 30.75
N GLU A 153 -20.35 32.11 30.02
CA GLU A 153 -19.42 32.26 28.85
C GLU A 153 -17.96 32.18 29.33
N HIS A 154 -17.63 32.82 30.46
CA HIS A 154 -16.29 32.75 31.05
C HIS A 154 -15.88 31.32 31.42
N ASP A 155 -16.79 30.59 32.08
CA ASP A 155 -16.53 29.19 32.49
C ASP A 155 -16.34 28.29 31.27
N GLU A 156 -17.15 28.47 30.22
CA GLU A 156 -17.02 27.74 28.94
C GLU A 156 -15.69 28.05 28.23
N LEU A 157 -15.31 29.33 28.18
CA LEU A 157 -14.04 29.75 27.58
C LEU A 157 -12.85 29.20 28.37
N THR A 158 -12.90 29.20 29.68
CA THR A 158 -11.84 28.64 30.54
C THR A 158 -11.66 27.14 30.30
N GLN A 159 -12.77 26.38 30.15
CA GLN A 159 -12.71 24.95 29.80
C GLN A 159 -12.08 24.73 28.41
N LYS A 160 -12.46 25.54 27.41
CA LYS A 160 -11.90 25.48 26.05
C LYS A 160 -10.39 25.80 26.06
N ILE A 161 -9.97 26.86 26.76
CA ILE A 161 -8.56 27.25 26.90
C ILE A 161 -7.75 26.12 27.50
N ASN A 162 -8.20 25.53 28.60
CA ASN A 162 -7.54 24.41 29.24
C ASN A 162 -7.43 23.19 28.31
N SER A 163 -8.51 22.88 27.58
CA SER A 163 -8.51 21.79 26.59
C SER A 163 -7.51 22.04 25.47
N TYR A 164 -7.47 23.26 24.90
CA TYR A 164 -6.53 23.59 23.84
C TYR A 164 -5.07 23.55 24.30
N GLN A 165 -4.81 24.02 25.53
CA GLN A 165 -3.47 23.94 26.14
C GLN A 165 -3.04 22.49 26.35
N GLN A 166 -3.92 21.60 26.81
CA GLN A 166 -3.64 20.17 26.93
C GLN A 166 -3.30 19.52 25.58
N ILE A 167 -4.03 19.88 24.53
CA ILE A 167 -3.76 19.38 23.17
C ILE A 167 -2.39 19.83 22.69
N LEU A 168 -2.03 21.13 22.88
CA LEU A 168 -0.76 21.67 22.40
C LEU A 168 0.45 21.10 23.17
N ASN A 169 0.27 20.74 24.44
CA ASN A 169 1.32 20.23 25.32
C ASN A 169 1.55 18.71 25.21
N SER A 170 0.62 17.95 24.58
CA SER A 170 0.73 16.50 24.46
C SER A 170 0.69 16.05 23.00
N LYS A 171 1.77 15.40 22.57
CA LYS A 171 1.83 14.76 21.24
C LYS A 171 0.84 13.61 21.13
N GLU A 172 0.67 12.83 22.19
CA GLU A 172 -0.27 11.71 22.25
C GLU A 172 -1.70 12.20 22.01
N ARG A 173 -2.06 13.35 22.60
CA ARG A 173 -3.40 13.93 22.40
C ARG A 173 -3.62 14.37 20.96
N ILE A 174 -2.62 14.94 20.31
CA ILE A 174 -2.69 15.30 18.89
C ILE A 174 -2.87 14.04 18.03
N LEU A 175 -2.10 12.97 18.29
CA LEU A 175 -2.23 11.70 17.57
C LEU A 175 -3.60 11.06 17.78
N GLN A 176 -4.16 11.15 18.98
CA GLN A 176 -5.51 10.67 19.25
C GLN A 176 -6.56 11.42 18.42
N ILE A 177 -6.45 12.74 18.30
CA ILE A 177 -7.33 13.56 17.46
C ILE A 177 -7.21 13.13 15.99
N ILE A 178 -5.98 12.88 15.50
CA ILE A 178 -5.76 12.39 14.13
C ILE A 178 -6.46 11.05 13.94
N LEU A 179 -6.32 10.12 14.89
CA LEU A 179 -6.96 8.81 14.83
C LEU A 179 -8.49 8.92 14.81
N GLU A 180 -9.07 9.77 15.66
CA GLU A 180 -10.52 10.03 15.68
C GLU A 180 -11.02 10.61 14.35
N GLU A 181 -10.27 11.53 13.73
CA GLU A 181 -10.60 12.11 12.43
C GLU A 181 -10.51 11.08 11.30
N ILE A 182 -9.47 10.22 11.32
CA ILE A 182 -9.28 9.14 10.34
C ILE A 182 -10.40 8.09 10.46
N ASN A 183 -10.73 7.66 11.68
CA ASN A 183 -11.79 6.68 11.91
C ASN A 183 -13.16 7.18 11.36
N LYS A 184 -13.48 8.45 11.56
CA LYS A 184 -14.72 9.05 11.00
C LYS A 184 -14.73 9.03 9.46
N ILE A 185 -13.56 9.19 8.84
CA ILE A 185 -13.43 9.12 7.38
C ILE A 185 -13.56 7.66 6.93
N ASP A 186 -12.93 6.73 7.64
CA ASP A 186 -13.01 5.31 7.36
C ASP A 186 -14.43 4.79 7.45
N GLU A 187 -15.16 5.06 8.55
CA GLU A 187 -16.56 4.69 8.71
C GLU A 187 -17.45 5.16 7.54
N ARG A 188 -17.14 6.32 6.98
CA ARG A 188 -17.98 6.94 5.94
C ARG A 188 -17.61 6.53 4.52
N PHE A 189 -16.32 6.25 4.25
CA PHE A 189 -15.78 6.12 2.91
C PHE A 189 -15.01 4.83 2.68
N SER A 190 -14.89 3.93 3.68
CA SER A 190 -14.14 2.70 3.51
C SER A 190 -14.77 1.82 2.42
N SER A 191 -13.92 1.15 1.70
CA SER A 191 -14.30 0.14 0.72
C SER A 191 -13.43 -1.11 0.93
N PRO A 192 -13.97 -2.31 0.68
CA PRO A 192 -13.19 -3.53 0.83
C PRO A 192 -11.98 -3.51 -0.12
N ARG A 193 -10.84 -4.01 0.35
CA ARG A 193 -9.65 -4.15 -0.48
C ARG A 193 -9.93 -5.08 -1.65
N LYS A 194 -9.66 -4.62 -2.87
CA LYS A 194 -9.78 -5.42 -4.10
C LYS A 194 -8.49 -6.17 -4.43
N THR A 195 -7.34 -5.65 -3.97
CA THR A 195 -6.02 -6.23 -4.23
C THR A 195 -5.68 -7.25 -3.16
N GLU A 196 -5.33 -8.45 -3.56
CA GLU A 196 -4.82 -9.48 -2.67
C GLU A 196 -3.34 -9.22 -2.35
N ILE A 197 -2.95 -9.46 -1.09
CA ILE A 197 -1.55 -9.39 -0.66
C ILE A 197 -1.06 -10.82 -0.60
N LEU A 198 -0.16 -11.19 -1.52
CA LEU A 198 0.44 -12.51 -1.60
C LEU A 198 1.92 -12.39 -1.24
N ASP A 199 2.42 -13.35 -0.47
CA ASP A 199 3.84 -13.48 -0.15
C ASP A 199 4.54 -14.32 -1.23
N LEU A 200 4.47 -13.83 -2.49
CA LEU A 200 5.07 -14.50 -3.63
C LEU A 200 6.53 -14.10 -3.75
N GLY A 201 7.39 -14.95 -3.29
CA GLY A 201 8.85 -14.80 -3.35
C GLY A 201 9.49 -15.15 -4.68
N GLY A 202 8.82 -15.05 -5.82
CA GLY A 202 9.46 -15.37 -7.10
C GLY A 202 8.57 -15.15 -8.32
N GLY A 203 9.18 -14.83 -9.45
CA GLY A 203 8.52 -14.85 -10.76
C GLY A 203 8.25 -16.30 -11.21
N LEU A 204 7.55 -16.47 -12.33
CA LEU A 204 7.34 -17.77 -12.98
C LEU A 204 8.70 -18.38 -13.36
N ASP A 205 8.98 -19.56 -12.83
CA ASP A 205 10.15 -20.34 -13.24
C ASP A 205 9.90 -21.00 -14.60
N ASP A 206 10.97 -21.31 -15.33
CA ASP A 206 10.86 -22.00 -16.64
C ASP A 206 10.12 -23.34 -16.52
N ILE A 207 10.20 -24.00 -15.37
CA ILE A 207 9.50 -25.25 -15.08
C ILE A 207 7.97 -25.09 -15.10
N ASP A 208 7.47 -23.92 -14.67
CA ASP A 208 6.02 -23.62 -14.61
C ASP A 208 5.37 -23.46 -16.01
N LEU A 209 6.22 -23.33 -17.04
CA LEU A 209 5.83 -23.14 -18.42
C LEU A 209 5.82 -24.45 -19.22
N ILE A 210 6.28 -25.55 -18.62
CA ILE A 210 6.49 -26.84 -19.26
C ILE A 210 5.51 -27.84 -18.65
N ALA A 211 4.82 -28.57 -19.53
CA ALA A 211 3.97 -29.67 -19.10
C ALA A 211 4.82 -30.79 -18.46
N ASN A 212 4.33 -31.38 -17.37
CA ASN A 212 5.00 -32.50 -16.72
C ASN A 212 4.57 -33.83 -17.34
N ASP A 213 4.93 -34.03 -18.61
CA ASP A 213 4.58 -35.23 -19.36
C ASP A 213 5.54 -36.38 -19.05
N ARG A 214 5.05 -37.60 -19.28
CA ARG A 214 5.89 -38.80 -19.16
C ARG A 214 6.76 -38.97 -20.42
N SER A 215 8.06 -38.99 -20.21
CA SER A 215 9.07 -39.05 -21.25
C SER A 215 10.02 -40.23 -21.07
N VAL A 216 10.71 -40.59 -22.12
CA VAL A 216 11.80 -41.55 -22.12
C VAL A 216 13.08 -40.79 -22.45
N VAL A 217 14.06 -40.91 -21.59
CA VAL A 217 15.42 -40.37 -21.80
C VAL A 217 16.32 -41.55 -22.18
N LEU A 218 17.08 -41.37 -23.25
CA LEU A 218 18.00 -42.34 -23.81
C LEU A 218 19.41 -41.73 -23.78
N LEU A 219 20.38 -42.53 -23.28
CA LEU A 219 21.80 -42.24 -23.33
C LEU A 219 22.49 -43.32 -24.15
N THR A 220 23.31 -42.91 -25.11
CA THR A 220 24.16 -43.83 -25.91
C THR A 220 25.54 -44.02 -25.36
N GLU A 221 26.28 -45.05 -25.75
CA GLU A 221 27.66 -45.31 -25.39
C GLU A 221 28.59 -44.16 -25.82
N ALA A 222 28.33 -43.54 -26.97
CA ALA A 222 29.05 -42.34 -27.43
C ALA A 222 28.68 -41.06 -26.67
N GLY A 223 27.79 -41.13 -25.64
CA GLY A 223 27.44 -40.01 -24.76
C GLY A 223 26.40 -39.03 -25.31
N TYR A 224 25.54 -39.47 -26.21
CA TYR A 224 24.42 -38.67 -26.71
C TYR A 224 23.18 -38.87 -25.83
N LEU A 225 22.56 -37.78 -25.43
CA LEU A 225 21.27 -37.76 -24.72
C LEU A 225 20.16 -37.31 -25.65
N LYS A 226 19.00 -37.96 -25.55
CA LYS A 226 17.76 -37.51 -26.16
C LYS A 226 16.56 -37.86 -25.32
N ARG A 227 15.51 -37.03 -25.43
CA ARG A 227 14.22 -37.23 -24.75
C ARG A 227 13.15 -37.46 -25.81
N MET A 228 12.25 -38.38 -25.56
CA MET A 228 11.16 -38.74 -26.45
C MET A 228 9.88 -38.95 -25.62
N PRO A 229 8.69 -38.58 -26.14
CA PRO A 229 7.44 -38.83 -25.44
C PRO A 229 7.13 -40.34 -25.38
N VAL A 230 6.56 -40.81 -24.27
CA VAL A 230 6.26 -42.24 -24.03
C VAL A 230 5.30 -42.79 -25.08
N ASN A 231 4.37 -41.98 -25.56
CA ASN A 231 3.39 -42.39 -26.58
C ASN A 231 4.01 -42.86 -27.91
N GLU A 232 5.26 -42.49 -28.19
CA GLU A 232 6.02 -43.07 -29.36
C GLU A 232 6.36 -44.54 -29.16
N PHE A 233 6.33 -45.05 -27.94
CA PHE A 233 6.66 -46.43 -27.56
C PHE A 233 5.42 -47.28 -27.24
N GLU A 234 4.22 -46.69 -27.35
CA GLU A 234 2.98 -47.46 -27.14
C GLU A 234 2.83 -48.57 -28.18
N SER A 235 2.30 -49.69 -27.71
CA SER A 235 2.14 -50.88 -28.53
C SER A 235 1.20 -50.63 -29.71
N THR A 236 1.67 -50.96 -30.90
CA THR A 236 0.85 -50.97 -32.11
C THR A 236 -0.07 -52.20 -32.10
N SER A 237 -1.28 -52.09 -32.63
CA SER A 237 -2.26 -53.15 -32.72
C SER A 237 -1.72 -54.44 -33.36
N ARG A 238 -2.29 -55.61 -33.01
CA ARG A 238 -1.93 -56.93 -33.59
C ARG A 238 -1.93 -56.85 -35.10
N GLY A 239 -0.76 -57.22 -35.72
CA GLY A 239 -0.60 -57.26 -37.19
C GLY A 239 0.20 -56.12 -37.81
N SER A 240 0.64 -55.14 -37.04
CA SER A 240 1.56 -54.11 -37.53
C SER A 240 3.02 -54.56 -37.46
N ARG A 241 3.85 -54.14 -38.46
CA ARG A 241 5.31 -54.35 -38.38
C ARG A 241 5.87 -53.60 -37.15
N GLY A 242 6.66 -54.30 -36.36
CA GLY A 242 7.32 -53.72 -35.18
C GLY A 242 8.08 -52.46 -35.55
N LYS A 243 7.96 -51.41 -34.75
CA LYS A 243 8.72 -50.18 -34.93
C LYS A 243 10.06 -50.29 -34.19
N ALA A 244 11.17 -49.96 -34.87
CA ALA A 244 12.47 -49.87 -34.20
C ALA A 244 12.41 -48.84 -33.06
N GLY A 245 12.85 -49.19 -31.88
CA GLY A 245 12.78 -48.33 -30.68
C GLY A 245 13.65 -47.07 -30.80
N THR A 246 14.80 -47.18 -31.47
CA THR A 246 15.67 -46.04 -31.81
C THR A 246 16.55 -46.43 -32.99
N LYS A 247 17.01 -45.45 -33.74
CA LYS A 247 18.06 -45.63 -34.78
C LYS A 247 19.29 -44.90 -34.26
N THR A 248 20.32 -45.65 -34.01
CA THR A 248 21.68 -45.12 -33.72
C THR A 248 22.50 -45.05 -35.01
N GLN A 249 23.44 -44.13 -35.10
CA GLN A 249 24.28 -43.94 -36.29
C GLN A 249 25.63 -44.65 -36.09
N GLY A 250 25.95 -45.58 -37.00
CA GLY A 250 27.17 -46.38 -36.87
C GLY A 250 27.10 -47.46 -35.80
N ASP A 251 28.23 -47.74 -35.16
CA ASP A 251 28.36 -48.74 -34.09
C ASP A 251 27.97 -48.20 -32.66
N ASP A 252 27.24 -47.08 -32.57
CA ASP A 252 26.80 -46.50 -31.30
C ASP A 252 25.63 -47.28 -30.72
N GLU A 253 25.77 -47.80 -29.50
CA GLU A 253 24.74 -48.60 -28.83
C GLU A 253 24.03 -47.79 -27.73
N VAL A 254 22.78 -48.22 -27.39
CA VAL A 254 22.03 -47.64 -26.31
C VAL A 254 22.59 -48.15 -24.95
N LYS A 255 23.14 -47.24 -24.19
CA LYS A 255 23.69 -47.54 -22.86
C LYS A 255 22.63 -47.55 -21.76
N LEU A 256 21.69 -46.55 -21.80
CA LEU A 256 20.67 -46.39 -20.78
C LEU A 256 19.36 -45.92 -21.39
N PHE A 257 18.27 -46.48 -20.86
CA PHE A 257 16.91 -46.18 -21.21
C PHE A 257 16.08 -45.98 -19.97
N ILE A 258 15.68 -44.75 -19.67
CA ILE A 258 14.97 -44.37 -18.44
C ILE A 258 13.64 -43.72 -18.78
N SER A 259 12.55 -44.18 -18.11
CA SER A 259 11.27 -43.48 -18.12
C SER A 259 11.19 -42.54 -16.93
N CYS A 260 10.92 -41.29 -17.16
CA CYS A 260 10.80 -40.24 -16.13
C CYS A 260 9.70 -39.24 -16.52
N ASN A 261 9.30 -38.37 -15.62
CA ASN A 261 8.51 -37.18 -15.95
C ASN A 261 9.43 -36.02 -16.36
N ASP A 262 8.89 -35.09 -17.10
CA ASP A 262 9.68 -33.96 -17.61
C ASP A 262 10.24 -33.06 -16.52
N HIS A 263 9.60 -32.99 -15.33
CA HIS A 263 10.08 -32.26 -14.17
C HIS A 263 11.05 -33.03 -13.29
N ASP A 264 11.29 -34.33 -13.56
CA ASP A 264 12.24 -35.12 -12.78
C ASP A 264 13.69 -34.65 -13.05
N THR A 265 14.54 -34.84 -12.05
CA THR A 265 15.97 -34.53 -12.17
C THR A 265 16.77 -35.78 -12.43
N LEU A 266 17.48 -35.81 -13.54
CA LEU A 266 18.43 -36.85 -13.90
C LEU A 266 19.75 -36.62 -13.17
N LEU A 267 20.26 -37.64 -12.47
CA LEU A 267 21.59 -37.63 -11.87
C LEU A 267 22.54 -38.42 -12.77
N LEU A 268 23.54 -37.73 -13.32
CA LEU A 268 24.55 -38.28 -14.19
C LEU A 268 25.86 -38.35 -13.44
N PHE A 269 26.41 -39.56 -13.31
CA PHE A 269 27.69 -39.79 -12.63
C PHE A 269 28.79 -40.04 -13.65
N SER A 270 29.86 -39.27 -13.54
CA SER A 270 31.03 -39.46 -14.38
C SER A 270 32.01 -40.50 -13.80
N ASP A 271 32.86 -41.03 -14.64
CA ASP A 271 33.99 -41.92 -14.26
C ASP A 271 34.98 -41.27 -13.28
N ARG A 272 34.99 -39.94 -13.19
CA ARG A 272 35.83 -39.17 -12.25
C ARG A 272 35.16 -38.92 -10.91
N GLY A 273 34.00 -39.54 -10.64
CA GLY A 273 33.27 -39.38 -9.38
C GLY A 273 32.51 -38.06 -9.22
N VAL A 274 32.31 -37.32 -10.32
CA VAL A 274 31.51 -36.09 -10.30
C VAL A 274 30.07 -36.42 -10.67
N ALA A 275 29.11 -35.89 -9.86
CA ALA A 275 27.67 -36.01 -10.10
C ALA A 275 27.15 -34.72 -10.71
N TYR A 276 26.32 -34.83 -11.74
CA TYR A 276 25.65 -33.72 -12.41
C TYR A 276 24.13 -33.91 -12.28
N ALA A 277 23.44 -32.85 -11.91
CA ALA A 277 21.98 -32.81 -11.87
C ALA A 277 21.44 -32.09 -13.10
N LEU A 278 20.62 -32.77 -13.90
CA LEU A 278 20.02 -32.23 -15.11
C LEU A 278 18.52 -32.45 -15.08
N PRO A 279 17.69 -31.39 -15.05
CA PRO A 279 16.24 -31.55 -15.22
C PRO A 279 15.90 -32.22 -16.56
N ALA A 280 14.99 -33.19 -16.56
CA ALA A 280 14.69 -33.98 -17.75
C ALA A 280 14.15 -33.12 -18.90
N TYR A 281 13.39 -32.05 -18.59
CA TYR A 281 12.89 -31.11 -19.62
C TYR A 281 14.00 -30.35 -20.36
N ARG A 282 15.20 -30.22 -19.78
CA ARG A 282 16.36 -29.60 -20.46
C ARG A 282 17.04 -30.50 -21.48
N VAL A 283 16.75 -31.80 -21.43
CA VAL A 283 17.17 -32.69 -22.50
C VAL A 283 16.31 -32.43 -23.74
N PRO A 284 16.90 -32.06 -24.89
CA PRO A 284 16.13 -31.71 -26.08
C PRO A 284 15.23 -32.85 -26.53
N MET A 285 13.98 -32.50 -26.84
CA MET A 285 13.04 -33.46 -27.41
C MET A 285 13.47 -33.82 -28.81
N SER A 286 13.54 -35.10 -29.13
CA SER A 286 14.05 -35.60 -30.42
C SER A 286 13.21 -36.79 -30.93
N SER A 287 13.19 -36.98 -32.24
CA SER A 287 12.56 -38.15 -32.84
C SER A 287 13.39 -39.44 -32.61
N ARG A 288 12.76 -40.59 -32.80
CA ARG A 288 13.47 -41.90 -32.69
C ARG A 288 14.70 -42.00 -33.57
N THR A 289 14.69 -41.39 -34.75
CA THR A 289 15.77 -41.42 -35.72
C THR A 289 16.84 -40.38 -35.52
N ALA A 290 16.63 -39.42 -34.64
CA ALA A 290 17.59 -38.37 -34.33
C ALA A 290 18.74 -38.90 -33.47
N LYS A 291 19.95 -38.38 -33.67
CA LYS A 291 21.16 -38.74 -32.94
C LYS A 291 21.14 -38.30 -31.45
N GLY A 292 20.43 -37.23 -31.12
CA GLY A 292 20.42 -36.60 -29.81
C GLY A 292 21.52 -35.54 -29.65
N THR A 293 21.67 -35.00 -28.44
CA THR A 293 22.62 -33.95 -28.09
C THR A 293 23.76 -34.55 -27.23
N PRO A 294 25.01 -34.21 -27.48
CA PRO A 294 26.10 -34.67 -26.64
C PRO A 294 25.91 -34.26 -25.17
N SER A 295 26.04 -35.20 -24.23
CA SER A 295 25.89 -34.94 -22.79
C SER A 295 26.79 -33.82 -22.27
N VAL A 296 27.99 -33.71 -22.84
CA VAL A 296 28.98 -32.64 -22.48
C VAL A 296 28.43 -31.25 -22.76
N GLN A 297 27.66 -31.05 -23.86
CA GLN A 297 27.02 -29.76 -24.15
C GLN A 297 25.91 -29.40 -23.16
N LEU A 298 25.14 -30.38 -22.72
CA LEU A 298 24.08 -30.18 -21.74
C LEU A 298 24.63 -29.93 -20.34
N LEU A 299 25.73 -30.58 -19.99
CA LEU A 299 26.36 -30.45 -18.68
C LEU A 299 27.25 -29.20 -18.57
N SER A 300 27.83 -28.71 -19.65
CA SER A 300 28.65 -27.47 -19.63
C SER A 300 27.83 -26.21 -19.37
N LEU A 301 26.51 -26.21 -19.69
CA LEU A 301 25.60 -25.12 -19.38
C LEU A 301 25.24 -25.05 -17.89
N ILE A 302 25.51 -26.09 -17.12
CA ILE A 302 25.25 -26.14 -15.68
C ILE A 302 26.38 -25.56 -14.85
N HIS A 303 27.58 -25.45 -15.43
CA HIS A 303 28.77 -24.91 -14.76
C HIS A 303 28.99 -23.41 -14.99
N ILE A 304 28.12 -22.75 -15.71
CA ILE A 304 28.10 -21.29 -15.82
C ILE A 304 27.14 -20.71 -14.76
#